data_6c14bf5c96ba98a09ae77dce79914540
#
_entry.id   6c14bf5c96ba98a09ae77dce79914540
#
_cell.length_a   1.000
_cell.length_b   1.000
_cell.length_c   1.000
_cell.angle_alpha   90.00
_cell.angle_beta   90.00
_cell.angle_gamma   90.00
#
_symmetry.space_group_name_H-M   'P 1'
#
loop_
_entity.id
_entity.type
_entity.pdbx_description
1 polymer ?
#
loop_
_entity_poly.entity_id
_entity_poly.type
_entity_poly.pdbx_seq_one_letter_code
_entity_poly.pdbx_strand_id
1 'polypeptide(L)'
;MYKEFGIKEEVISLAEKINKDLLPIFDEIDKNCELNSLKVLKAFNKYNVSDMHFNSTTGYGYGDVGRDTIENIFSEVLGAEDSLVRGQFISGTHALTVALFAFLRPNDTMLSICGKPYDTLDEVIGIVDNDSSLKSYGVKYEQIDLINDDFDYDKIIDRVSKNDIKLIEIQRSRGYALRRSITLDKIEKVIKAIRSVNKNVIIMIDNCYGEFVDKVEPLALGADVMVGSLIKNLGGGIAPNGAYIAGKKELVKLAAERLTAPGLGKEVGPTMGINKYILQGLFMAPSVVASSLKTAIF
;
A
#
# COMPACT_ATOMS: atom_id res chain seq x y z
N MET A 1 29.16 -5.37 -28.27
CA MET A 1 27.81 -5.83 -27.87
C MET A 1 26.73 -4.82 -28.26
N TYR A 2 26.61 -3.66 -27.63
CA TYR A 2 25.50 -2.71 -27.89
C TYR A 2 25.42 -2.17 -29.33
N LYS A 3 26.55 -2.05 -30.02
CA LYS A 3 26.62 -1.63 -31.43
C LYS A 3 25.91 -2.62 -32.39
N GLU A 4 25.87 -3.91 -32.05
CA GLU A 4 25.17 -4.96 -32.82
C GLU A 4 23.65 -4.75 -32.80
N PHE A 5 23.13 -4.03 -31.82
CA PHE A 5 21.71 -3.62 -31.69
C PHE A 5 21.42 -2.24 -32.28
N GLY A 6 22.36 -1.66 -33.03
CA GLY A 6 22.19 -0.35 -33.68
C GLY A 6 22.26 0.86 -32.74
N ILE A 7 22.75 0.67 -31.50
CA ILE A 7 22.89 1.75 -30.53
C ILE A 7 24.14 2.56 -30.87
N LYS A 8 23.97 3.89 -31.00
CA LYS A 8 25.06 4.81 -31.31
C LYS A 8 26.08 4.91 -30.17
N GLU A 9 27.35 5.09 -30.54
CA GLU A 9 28.46 5.20 -29.58
C GLU A 9 28.26 6.29 -28.53
N GLU A 10 27.71 7.43 -28.96
CA GLU A 10 27.40 8.55 -28.04
C GLU A 10 26.43 8.17 -26.93
N VAL A 11 25.41 7.36 -27.28
CA VAL A 11 24.41 6.87 -26.31
C VAL A 11 25.05 5.86 -25.36
N ILE A 12 25.91 4.97 -25.88
CA ILE A 12 26.63 3.99 -25.05
C ILE A 12 27.52 4.71 -24.03
N SER A 13 28.35 5.67 -24.50
CA SER A 13 29.25 6.43 -23.64
C SER A 13 28.50 7.25 -22.60
N LEU A 14 27.34 7.85 -22.95
CA LEU A 14 26.50 8.58 -22.01
C LEU A 14 25.91 7.64 -20.95
N ALA A 15 25.38 6.48 -21.37
CA ALA A 15 24.82 5.48 -20.47
C ALA A 15 25.87 4.94 -19.49
N GLU A 16 27.10 4.65 -19.96
CA GLU A 16 28.20 4.21 -19.09
C GLU A 16 28.58 5.26 -18.05
N LYS A 17 28.62 6.53 -18.45
CA LYS A 17 28.88 7.64 -17.53
C LYS A 17 27.77 7.75 -16.47
N ILE A 18 26.50 7.83 -16.88
CA ILE A 18 25.34 7.90 -15.96
C ILE A 18 25.35 6.72 -15.02
N ASN A 19 25.56 5.51 -15.54
CA ASN A 19 25.58 4.29 -14.71
C ASN A 19 26.66 4.37 -13.62
N LYS A 20 27.85 4.90 -13.94
CA LYS A 20 28.93 5.09 -12.98
C LYS A 20 28.55 6.12 -11.90
N ASP A 21 27.91 7.22 -12.30
CA ASP A 21 27.49 8.28 -11.38
C ASP A 21 26.37 7.80 -10.42
N LEU A 22 25.54 6.85 -10.86
CA LEU A 22 24.43 6.28 -10.09
C LEU A 22 24.81 5.10 -9.18
N LEU A 23 26.03 4.57 -9.26
CA LEU A 23 26.46 3.43 -8.43
C LEU A 23 26.15 3.57 -6.94
N PRO A 24 26.37 4.72 -6.28
CA PRO A 24 26.06 4.89 -4.86
C PRO A 24 24.56 4.74 -4.56
N ILE A 25 23.71 5.25 -5.46
CA ILE A 25 22.26 5.16 -5.33
C ILE A 25 21.80 3.71 -5.56
N PHE A 26 22.37 3.03 -6.54
CA PHE A 26 22.09 1.62 -6.82
C PHE A 26 22.50 0.72 -5.66
N ASP A 27 23.62 0.99 -4.98
CA ASP A 27 24.08 0.27 -3.80
C ASP A 27 23.09 0.40 -2.62
N GLU A 28 22.52 1.59 -2.42
CA GLU A 28 21.44 1.77 -1.42
C GLU A 28 20.16 1.00 -1.77
N ILE A 29 19.76 0.99 -3.04
CA ILE A 29 18.62 0.22 -3.52
C ILE A 29 18.86 -1.29 -3.30
N ASP A 30 20.08 -1.77 -3.58
CA ASP A 30 20.45 -3.18 -3.38
C ASP A 30 20.42 -3.58 -1.90
N LYS A 31 20.90 -2.72 -0.99
CA LYS A 31 20.79 -2.94 0.45
C LYS A 31 19.35 -3.03 0.92
N ASN A 32 18.46 -2.16 0.41
CA ASN A 32 17.04 -2.22 0.71
C ASN A 32 16.41 -3.50 0.16
N CYS A 33 16.78 -3.92 -1.06
CA CYS A 33 16.36 -5.17 -1.67
C CYS A 33 16.76 -6.37 -0.81
N GLU A 34 18.01 -6.45 -0.39
CA GLU A 34 18.52 -7.52 0.47
C GLU A 34 17.71 -7.62 1.78
N LEU A 35 17.55 -6.50 2.49
CA LEU A 35 16.81 -6.46 3.75
C LEU A 35 15.34 -6.90 3.58
N ASN A 36 14.68 -6.44 2.53
CA ASN A 36 13.30 -6.81 2.25
C ASN A 36 13.19 -8.28 1.82
N SER A 37 14.15 -8.80 1.06
CA SER A 37 14.22 -10.22 0.72
C SER A 37 14.39 -11.10 1.97
N LEU A 38 15.24 -10.68 2.91
CA LEU A 38 15.42 -11.37 4.20
C LEU A 38 14.14 -11.34 5.05
N LYS A 39 13.38 -10.24 5.05
CA LYS A 39 12.08 -10.20 5.74
C LYS A 39 11.09 -11.20 5.15
N VAL A 40 10.98 -11.26 3.83
CA VAL A 40 10.10 -12.22 3.15
C VAL A 40 10.54 -13.65 3.46
N LEU A 41 11.82 -13.96 3.33
CA LEU A 41 12.36 -15.29 3.63
C LEU A 41 12.11 -15.68 5.08
N LYS A 42 12.31 -14.75 6.04
CA LYS A 42 12.03 -14.98 7.46
C LYS A 42 10.56 -15.31 7.69
N ALA A 43 9.63 -14.59 7.06
CA ALA A 43 8.21 -14.85 7.18
C ALA A 43 7.84 -16.22 6.57
N PHE A 44 8.37 -16.55 5.40
CA PHE A 44 8.17 -17.87 4.78
C PHE A 44 8.64 -19.01 5.69
N ASN A 45 9.80 -18.88 6.30
CA ASN A 45 10.33 -19.85 7.26
C ASN A 45 9.46 -19.94 8.52
N LYS A 46 9.04 -18.79 9.07
CA LYS A 46 8.19 -18.73 10.29
C LYS A 46 6.87 -19.48 10.11
N TYR A 47 6.26 -19.35 8.95
CA TYR A 47 4.97 -19.98 8.63
C TYR A 47 5.13 -21.32 7.89
N ASN A 48 6.36 -21.88 7.86
CA ASN A 48 6.68 -23.18 7.27
C ASN A 48 6.13 -23.33 5.83
N VAL A 49 6.33 -22.29 5.01
CA VAL A 49 5.87 -22.33 3.61
C VAL A 49 6.49 -23.52 2.90
N SER A 50 5.66 -24.34 2.30
CA SER A 50 6.04 -25.57 1.62
C SER A 50 5.26 -25.68 0.30
N ASP A 51 5.56 -26.74 -0.46
CA ASP A 51 4.90 -27.02 -1.74
C ASP A 51 3.35 -26.98 -1.65
N MET A 52 2.78 -27.47 -0.56
CA MET A 52 1.34 -27.46 -0.36
C MET A 52 0.69 -26.07 -0.44
N HIS A 53 1.41 -25.00 -0.05
CA HIS A 53 0.88 -23.63 -0.07
C HIS A 53 0.84 -23.03 -1.48
N PHE A 54 1.60 -23.60 -2.41
CA PHE A 54 1.58 -23.22 -3.82
C PHE A 54 0.49 -23.98 -4.62
N ASN A 55 -0.13 -24.99 -4.02
CA ASN A 55 -1.27 -25.66 -4.62
C ASN A 55 -2.53 -24.82 -4.42
N SER A 56 -3.47 -24.96 -5.35
CA SER A 56 -4.76 -24.31 -5.22
C SER A 56 -5.54 -24.93 -4.08
N THR A 57 -5.97 -24.08 -3.13
CA THR A 57 -6.99 -24.43 -2.14
C THR A 57 -8.32 -23.79 -2.54
N THR A 58 -9.43 -24.37 -2.12
CA THR A 58 -10.73 -23.78 -2.47
C THR A 58 -10.95 -22.44 -1.77
N GLY A 59 -10.46 -22.29 -0.54
CA GLY A 59 -10.66 -21.11 0.30
C GLY A 59 -12.10 -20.85 0.71
N TYR A 60 -13.03 -21.70 0.25
CA TYR A 60 -14.46 -21.48 0.43
C TYR A 60 -14.92 -21.58 1.88
N GLY A 61 -14.33 -22.50 2.64
CA GLY A 61 -14.70 -22.74 4.04
C GLY A 61 -13.77 -22.08 5.05
N TYR A 62 -14.09 -22.30 6.32
CA TYR A 62 -13.26 -21.85 7.45
C TYR A 62 -11.91 -22.59 7.49
N GLY A 63 -10.85 -21.88 7.94
CA GLY A 63 -9.56 -22.49 8.17
C GLY A 63 -8.82 -22.93 6.90
N ASP A 64 -8.87 -22.15 5.83
CA ASP A 64 -8.12 -22.45 4.62
C ASP A 64 -6.63 -22.17 4.79
N VAL A 65 -5.82 -23.24 4.73
CA VAL A 65 -4.38 -23.15 4.97
C VAL A 65 -3.63 -22.23 4.01
N GLY A 66 -4.06 -22.15 2.75
CA GLY A 66 -3.41 -21.29 1.76
C GLY A 66 -3.71 -19.83 2.02
N ARG A 67 -4.97 -19.48 2.16
CA ARG A 67 -5.44 -18.13 2.45
C ARG A 67 -4.86 -17.59 3.75
N ASP A 68 -5.01 -18.37 4.83
CA ASP A 68 -4.64 -17.92 6.17
C ASP A 68 -3.11 -17.76 6.28
N THR A 69 -2.34 -18.64 5.63
CA THR A 69 -0.87 -18.51 5.59
C THR A 69 -0.42 -17.27 4.83
N ILE A 70 -1.04 -16.96 3.69
CA ILE A 70 -0.74 -15.73 2.92
C ILE A 70 -0.96 -14.49 3.78
N GLU A 71 -2.11 -14.39 4.44
CA GLU A 71 -2.42 -13.24 5.30
C GLU A 71 -1.46 -13.09 6.47
N ASN A 72 -1.10 -14.20 7.11
CA ASN A 72 -0.10 -14.20 8.17
C ASN A 72 1.28 -13.74 7.68
N ILE A 73 1.72 -14.19 6.49
CA ILE A 73 2.98 -13.77 5.88
C ILE A 73 2.97 -12.28 5.58
N PHE A 74 1.89 -11.76 4.97
CA PHE A 74 1.76 -10.34 4.70
C PHE A 74 1.78 -9.51 5.98
N SER A 75 1.10 -9.95 7.03
CA SER A 75 1.13 -9.29 8.33
C SER A 75 2.55 -9.19 8.88
N GLU A 76 3.32 -10.29 8.86
CA GLU A 76 4.71 -10.32 9.33
C GLU A 76 5.62 -9.41 8.50
N VAL A 77 5.53 -9.50 7.17
CA VAL A 77 6.38 -8.75 6.23
C VAL A 77 6.14 -7.25 6.33
N LEU A 78 4.88 -6.85 6.50
CA LEU A 78 4.46 -5.44 6.53
C LEU A 78 4.48 -4.84 7.94
N GLY A 79 4.71 -5.67 8.98
CA GLY A 79 4.67 -5.24 10.38
C GLY A 79 3.27 -4.87 10.86
N ALA A 80 2.25 -5.54 10.35
CA ALA A 80 0.86 -5.36 10.71
C ALA A 80 0.42 -6.32 11.83
N GLU A 81 -0.60 -5.92 12.60
CA GLU A 81 -1.27 -6.82 13.54
C GLU A 81 -2.09 -7.88 12.79
N ASP A 82 -2.67 -7.52 11.67
CA ASP A 82 -3.45 -8.39 10.79
C ASP A 82 -3.42 -7.87 9.35
N SER A 83 -3.78 -8.73 8.39
CA SER A 83 -3.94 -8.35 7.00
C SER A 83 -5.09 -9.08 6.32
N LEU A 84 -5.67 -8.44 5.32
CA LEU A 84 -6.67 -8.98 4.39
C LEU A 84 -6.05 -8.96 3.00
N VAL A 85 -5.73 -10.13 2.46
CA VAL A 85 -5.05 -10.28 1.16
C VAL A 85 -5.93 -11.13 0.25
N ARG A 86 -6.56 -10.50 -0.73
CA ARG A 86 -7.62 -11.15 -1.51
C ARG A 86 -7.53 -10.88 -3.01
N GLY A 87 -7.74 -11.92 -3.79
CA GLY A 87 -7.98 -11.82 -5.23
C GLY A 87 -9.33 -11.22 -5.60
N GLN A 88 -10.28 -11.21 -4.65
CA GLN A 88 -11.59 -10.59 -4.84
C GLN A 88 -11.53 -9.06 -4.92
N PHE A 89 -10.46 -8.44 -4.47
CA PHE A 89 -10.19 -7.05 -4.80
C PHE A 89 -9.87 -6.95 -6.30
N ILE A 90 -10.73 -6.35 -7.07
CA ILE A 90 -10.54 -6.20 -8.53
C ILE A 90 -9.48 -5.13 -8.89
N SER A 91 -9.13 -4.26 -7.94
CA SER A 91 -8.12 -3.21 -8.11
C SER A 91 -7.69 -2.62 -6.77
N GLY A 92 -6.63 -1.80 -6.76
CA GLY A 92 -6.26 -0.98 -5.61
C GLY A 92 -7.36 0.01 -5.21
N THR A 93 -8.02 0.63 -6.20
CA THR A 93 -9.18 1.51 -5.95
C THR A 93 -10.31 0.78 -5.23
N HIS A 94 -10.59 -0.48 -5.58
CA HIS A 94 -11.58 -1.29 -4.86
C HIS A 94 -11.16 -1.52 -3.41
N ALA A 95 -9.90 -1.84 -3.14
CA ALA A 95 -9.43 -2.02 -1.77
C ALA A 95 -9.51 -0.72 -0.94
N LEU A 96 -9.13 0.42 -1.53
CA LEU A 96 -9.30 1.74 -0.91
C LEU A 96 -10.77 2.05 -0.64
N THR A 97 -11.66 1.77 -1.59
CA THR A 97 -13.11 1.93 -1.44
C THR A 97 -13.63 1.09 -0.27
N VAL A 98 -13.25 -0.20 -0.22
CA VAL A 98 -13.64 -1.10 0.88
C VAL A 98 -13.15 -0.57 2.22
N ALA A 99 -11.90 -0.12 2.31
CA ALA A 99 -11.33 0.45 3.54
C ALA A 99 -12.08 1.71 3.98
N LEU A 100 -12.29 2.66 3.07
CA LEU A 100 -12.99 3.92 3.36
C LEU A 100 -14.42 3.67 3.86
N PHE A 101 -15.20 2.83 3.16
CA PHE A 101 -16.56 2.46 3.59
C PHE A 101 -16.59 1.56 4.84
N ALA A 102 -15.50 0.86 5.15
CA ALA A 102 -15.37 0.09 6.38
C ALA A 102 -15.14 0.99 7.60
N PHE A 103 -14.42 2.10 7.46
CA PHE A 103 -13.98 2.93 8.58
C PHE A 103 -14.84 4.16 8.82
N LEU A 104 -15.56 4.62 7.79
CA LEU A 104 -16.37 5.83 7.83
C LEU A 104 -17.87 5.53 7.94
N ARG A 105 -18.57 6.37 8.68
CA ARG A 105 -20.04 6.32 8.89
C ARG A 105 -20.66 7.67 8.52
N PRO A 106 -21.98 7.74 8.31
CA PRO A 106 -22.66 9.01 8.13
C PRO A 106 -22.28 10.03 9.21
N ASN A 107 -21.99 11.25 8.80
CA ASN A 107 -21.50 12.39 9.57
C ASN A 107 -20.01 12.36 9.94
N ASP A 108 -19.28 11.27 9.72
CA ASP A 108 -17.83 11.27 9.85
C ASP A 108 -17.17 12.18 8.83
N THR A 109 -16.00 12.71 9.16
CA THR A 109 -15.17 13.51 8.26
C THR A 109 -13.90 12.75 7.89
N MET A 110 -13.66 12.62 6.58
CA MET A 110 -12.39 12.19 5.99
C MET A 110 -11.58 13.43 5.64
N LEU A 111 -10.30 13.45 6.01
CA LEU A 111 -9.35 14.51 5.68
C LEU A 111 -8.19 13.93 4.87
N SER A 112 -8.00 14.35 3.61
CA SER A 112 -6.76 14.14 2.89
C SER A 112 -5.77 15.27 3.18
N ILE A 113 -4.52 14.92 3.54
CA ILE A 113 -3.51 15.90 3.93
C ILE A 113 -2.36 16.04 2.94
N CYS A 114 -2.49 15.46 1.77
CA CYS A 114 -1.53 15.55 0.67
C CYS A 114 -2.16 16.08 -0.63
N GLY A 115 -3.22 16.87 -0.50
CA GLY A 115 -4.04 17.34 -1.60
C GLY A 115 -5.11 16.33 -1.99
N LYS A 116 -5.64 16.48 -3.20
CA LYS A 116 -6.65 15.57 -3.74
C LYS A 116 -6.07 14.16 -3.91
N PRO A 117 -6.75 13.11 -3.42
CA PRO A 117 -6.36 11.73 -3.65
C PRO A 117 -6.34 11.36 -5.15
N TYR A 118 -5.87 10.16 -5.46
CA TYR A 118 -5.83 9.62 -6.81
C TYR A 118 -7.20 9.72 -7.50
N ASP A 119 -7.21 10.08 -8.78
CA ASP A 119 -8.41 10.43 -9.54
C ASP A 119 -9.51 9.36 -9.56
N THR A 120 -9.14 8.07 -9.46
CA THR A 120 -10.13 6.98 -9.36
C THR A 120 -10.93 7.01 -8.05
N LEU A 121 -10.54 7.81 -7.07
CA LEU A 121 -11.28 8.04 -5.82
C LEU A 121 -12.21 9.25 -5.90
N ASP A 122 -12.17 10.04 -6.96
CA ASP A 122 -12.99 11.24 -7.08
C ASP A 122 -14.48 10.95 -6.93
N GLU A 123 -14.98 9.93 -7.63
CA GLU A 123 -16.37 9.47 -7.50
C GLU A 123 -16.62 8.66 -6.24
N VAL A 124 -15.64 7.87 -5.77
CA VAL A 124 -15.76 7.13 -4.51
C VAL A 124 -15.98 8.06 -3.33
N ILE A 125 -15.24 9.16 -3.28
CA ILE A 125 -15.36 10.17 -2.22
C ILE A 125 -16.60 11.06 -2.44
N GLY A 126 -16.91 11.39 -3.70
CA GLY A 126 -17.95 12.34 -4.08
C GLY A 126 -17.40 13.75 -4.33
N ILE A 127 -16.10 13.87 -4.71
CA ILE A 127 -15.52 15.08 -5.29
C ILE A 127 -16.18 15.32 -6.65
N VAL A 128 -16.32 14.26 -7.44
CA VAL A 128 -17.22 14.18 -8.58
C VAL A 128 -18.50 13.48 -8.11
N ASP A 129 -19.67 14.05 -8.39
CA ASP A 129 -20.95 13.56 -7.89
C ASP A 129 -21.24 12.14 -8.39
N ASN A 130 -21.58 11.26 -7.45
CA ASN A 130 -21.97 9.88 -7.70
C ASN A 130 -22.87 9.39 -6.56
N ASP A 131 -24.00 8.78 -6.88
CA ASP A 131 -24.98 8.29 -5.89
C ASP A 131 -24.44 7.17 -5.00
N SER A 132 -23.35 6.49 -5.41
CA SER A 132 -22.66 5.47 -4.62
C SER A 132 -21.45 6.01 -3.84
N SER A 133 -21.25 7.33 -3.80
CA SER A 133 -20.11 7.98 -3.15
C SER A 133 -20.23 8.01 -1.61
N LEU A 134 -19.11 8.20 -0.92
CA LEU A 134 -19.10 8.47 0.52
C LEU A 134 -19.96 9.71 0.87
N LYS A 135 -19.91 10.75 0.04
CA LYS A 135 -20.73 11.97 0.19
C LYS A 135 -22.22 11.64 0.17
N SER A 136 -22.68 10.78 -0.75
CA SER A 136 -24.09 10.37 -0.82
C SER A 136 -24.55 9.58 0.41
N TYR A 137 -23.63 8.91 1.08
CA TYR A 137 -23.86 8.24 2.38
C TYR A 137 -23.63 9.16 3.58
N GLY A 138 -23.50 10.46 3.37
CA GLY A 138 -23.41 11.46 4.45
C GLY A 138 -22.02 11.59 5.08
N VAL A 139 -20.97 11.09 4.45
CA VAL A 139 -19.58 11.30 4.88
C VAL A 139 -19.09 12.64 4.32
N LYS A 140 -18.39 13.42 5.15
CA LYS A 140 -17.79 14.69 4.76
C LYS A 140 -16.36 14.47 4.28
N TYR A 141 -15.95 15.25 3.27
CA TYR A 141 -14.59 15.26 2.76
C TYR A 141 -13.97 16.65 2.91
N GLU A 142 -12.74 16.68 3.36
CA GLU A 142 -11.90 17.86 3.42
C GLU A 142 -10.49 17.51 2.89
N GLN A 143 -9.77 18.52 2.40
CA GLN A 143 -8.37 18.35 2.01
C GLN A 143 -7.50 19.52 2.47
N ILE A 144 -6.23 19.23 2.69
CA ILE A 144 -5.15 20.18 2.89
C ILE A 144 -4.07 19.86 1.86
N ASP A 145 -3.71 20.86 1.05
CA ASP A 145 -2.70 20.69 0.02
C ASP A 145 -1.29 20.76 0.60
N LEU A 146 -0.34 20.15 -0.08
CA LEU A 146 1.07 20.26 0.25
C LEU A 146 1.60 21.67 -0.04
N ILE A 147 2.59 22.12 0.73
CA ILE A 147 3.34 23.34 0.49
C ILE A 147 4.78 22.95 0.13
N ASN A 148 5.24 23.30 -1.07
CA ASN A 148 6.59 22.99 -1.54
C ASN A 148 6.95 21.49 -1.39
N ASP A 149 6.04 20.61 -1.81
CA ASP A 149 6.17 19.14 -1.68
C ASP A 149 6.27 18.62 -0.24
N ASP A 150 5.88 19.40 0.77
CA ASP A 150 5.81 18.97 2.17
C ASP A 150 4.44 19.26 2.79
N PHE A 151 4.14 18.63 3.93
CA PHE A 151 2.89 18.84 4.64
C PHE A 151 2.76 20.26 5.20
N ASP A 152 1.56 20.81 5.14
CA ASP A 152 1.20 22.06 5.86
C ASP A 152 0.91 21.71 7.33
N TYR A 153 1.98 21.56 8.13
CA TYR A 153 1.88 21.09 9.52
C TYR A 153 0.98 21.99 10.36
N ASP A 154 1.03 23.29 10.18
CA ASP A 154 0.23 24.23 11.00
C ASP A 154 -1.26 24.07 10.73
N LYS A 155 -1.66 24.01 9.45
CA LYS A 155 -3.06 23.74 9.10
C LYS A 155 -3.54 22.37 9.52
N ILE A 156 -2.69 21.33 9.36
CA ILE A 156 -3.03 19.97 9.77
C ILE A 156 -3.26 19.92 11.28
N ILE A 157 -2.37 20.48 12.09
CA ILE A 157 -2.47 20.49 13.53
C ILE A 157 -3.71 21.28 13.97
N ASP A 158 -3.94 22.49 13.43
CA ASP A 158 -5.16 23.28 13.73
C ASP A 158 -6.43 22.50 13.41
N ARG A 159 -6.47 21.88 12.22
CA ARG A 159 -7.68 21.16 11.79
C ARG A 159 -7.94 19.90 12.62
N VAL A 160 -6.90 19.10 12.89
CA VAL A 160 -7.01 17.82 13.60
C VAL A 160 -7.27 18.01 15.11
N SER A 161 -6.82 19.13 15.69
CA SER A 161 -7.04 19.45 17.12
C SER A 161 -8.52 19.61 17.50
N LYS A 162 -9.40 19.86 16.51
CA LYS A 162 -10.86 19.98 16.72
C LYS A 162 -11.54 18.65 17.02
N ASN A 163 -10.83 17.53 16.89
CA ASN A 163 -11.25 16.16 17.25
C ASN A 163 -12.56 15.67 16.57
N ASP A 164 -12.91 16.20 15.41
CA ASP A 164 -14.07 15.80 14.60
C ASP A 164 -13.69 15.08 13.30
N ILE A 165 -12.38 14.90 13.05
CA ILE A 165 -11.86 14.08 11.95
C ILE A 165 -11.86 12.62 12.38
N LYS A 166 -12.51 11.76 11.60
CA LYS A 166 -12.52 10.32 11.84
C LYS A 166 -11.34 9.61 11.21
N LEU A 167 -10.98 10.01 9.98
CA LEU A 167 -9.92 9.37 9.19
C LEU A 167 -9.09 10.42 8.46
N ILE A 168 -7.77 10.26 8.55
CA ILE A 168 -6.80 10.98 7.74
C ILE A 168 -6.27 10.02 6.68
N GLU A 169 -6.33 10.45 5.42
CA GLU A 169 -5.77 9.72 4.29
C GLU A 169 -4.50 10.39 3.82
N ILE A 170 -3.47 9.57 3.55
CA ILE A 170 -2.19 10.00 2.97
C ILE A 170 -1.89 9.09 1.77
N GLN A 171 -1.92 9.67 0.58
CA GLN A 171 -1.46 8.98 -0.63
C GLN A 171 0.05 9.19 -0.77
N ARG A 172 0.83 8.13 -0.64
CA ARG A 172 2.28 8.17 -0.70
C ARG A 172 2.81 8.49 -2.11
N SER A 173 2.26 7.82 -3.12
CA SER A 173 2.62 8.05 -4.51
C SER A 173 2.09 9.40 -5.01
N ARG A 174 2.72 9.96 -6.03
CA ARG A 174 2.25 11.21 -6.64
C ARG A 174 1.01 11.03 -7.53
N GLY A 175 0.68 9.80 -7.94
CA GLY A 175 -0.32 9.58 -8.97
C GLY A 175 0.01 10.33 -10.25
N TYR A 176 -0.94 11.07 -10.78
CA TYR A 176 -0.74 11.98 -11.93
C TYR A 176 -0.41 13.43 -11.53
N ALA A 177 -0.34 13.74 -10.25
CA ALA A 177 -0.04 15.07 -9.78
C ALA A 177 1.43 15.47 -10.05
N LEU A 178 1.67 16.76 -10.27
CA LEU A 178 3.01 17.32 -10.45
C LEU A 178 3.68 17.62 -9.10
N ARG A 179 3.69 16.65 -8.20
CA ARG A 179 4.37 16.72 -6.90
C ARG A 179 5.35 15.56 -6.75
N ARG A 180 6.25 15.64 -5.80
CA ARG A 180 7.08 14.50 -5.43
C ARG A 180 6.28 13.46 -4.64
N SER A 181 6.71 12.20 -4.69
CA SER A 181 6.22 11.16 -3.78
C SER A 181 6.61 11.51 -2.35
N ILE A 182 5.76 11.11 -1.39
CA ILE A 182 5.98 11.42 0.03
C ILE A 182 6.94 10.39 0.62
N THR A 183 8.04 10.87 1.20
CA THR A 183 9.06 10.04 1.83
C THR A 183 8.65 9.60 3.23
N LEU A 184 9.24 8.51 3.74
CA LEU A 184 8.89 7.97 5.05
C LEU A 184 9.23 8.91 6.20
N ASP A 185 10.30 9.70 6.10
CA ASP A 185 10.64 10.72 7.11
C ASP A 185 9.57 11.81 7.23
N LYS A 186 8.95 12.23 6.11
CA LYS A 186 7.82 13.15 6.12
C LYS A 186 6.58 12.50 6.73
N ILE A 187 6.30 11.24 6.37
CA ILE A 187 5.19 10.47 6.95
C ILE A 187 5.38 10.34 8.47
N GLU A 188 6.56 9.99 8.94
CA GLU A 188 6.84 9.87 10.38
C GLU A 188 6.62 11.19 11.12
N LYS A 189 7.12 12.30 10.56
CA LYS A 189 6.97 13.64 11.15
C LYS A 189 5.49 14.04 11.24
N VAL A 190 4.72 13.87 10.17
CA VAL A 190 3.30 14.26 10.18
C VAL A 190 2.48 13.37 11.09
N ILE A 191 2.75 12.07 11.15
CA ILE A 191 2.10 11.16 12.10
C ILE A 191 2.38 11.60 13.54
N LYS A 192 3.64 11.91 13.91
CA LYS A 192 4.01 12.42 15.24
C LYS A 192 3.27 13.73 15.57
N ALA A 193 3.19 14.65 14.61
CA ALA A 193 2.45 15.90 14.78
C ALA A 193 0.95 15.66 15.02
N ILE A 194 0.32 14.81 14.21
CA ILE A 194 -1.10 14.44 14.38
C ILE A 194 -1.33 13.78 15.74
N ARG A 195 -0.51 12.82 16.14
CA ARG A 195 -0.64 12.10 17.42
C ARG A 195 -0.44 12.98 18.65
N SER A 196 0.28 14.10 18.52
CA SER A 196 0.44 15.05 19.61
C SER A 196 -0.85 15.77 19.97
N VAL A 197 -1.79 15.92 19.02
CA VAL A 197 -3.07 16.64 19.21
C VAL A 197 -4.29 15.71 19.15
N ASN A 198 -4.21 14.57 18.43
CA ASN A 198 -5.31 13.61 18.35
C ASN A 198 -4.76 12.18 18.29
N LYS A 199 -5.01 11.40 19.34
CA LYS A 199 -4.56 10.01 19.46
C LYS A 199 -5.52 9.00 18.82
N ASN A 200 -6.76 9.39 18.52
CA ASN A 200 -7.85 8.48 18.15
C ASN A 200 -8.20 8.50 16.66
N VAL A 201 -7.74 9.51 15.91
CA VAL A 201 -7.98 9.59 14.48
C VAL A 201 -7.30 8.43 13.76
N ILE A 202 -8.01 7.79 12.82
CA ILE A 202 -7.45 6.73 11.99
C ILE A 202 -6.51 7.36 10.96
N ILE A 203 -5.26 6.89 10.88
CA ILE A 203 -4.30 7.29 9.84
C ILE A 203 -4.17 6.15 8.84
N MET A 204 -4.72 6.34 7.66
CA MET A 204 -4.69 5.40 6.53
C MET A 204 -3.67 5.88 5.49
N ILE A 205 -2.83 4.96 5.03
CA ILE A 205 -1.86 5.22 3.97
C ILE A 205 -2.24 4.44 2.71
N ASP A 206 -2.47 5.13 1.60
CA ASP A 206 -2.36 4.52 0.27
C ASP A 206 -0.87 4.33 -0.04
N ASN A 207 -0.39 3.09 0.14
CA ASN A 207 1.02 2.74 0.00
C ASN A 207 1.39 2.22 -1.41
N CYS A 208 0.47 2.32 -2.37
CA CYS A 208 0.73 1.91 -3.75
C CYS A 208 2.04 2.50 -4.28
N TYR A 209 2.92 1.64 -4.81
CA TYR A 209 4.28 1.93 -5.27
C TYR A 209 5.29 2.27 -4.17
N GLY A 210 4.89 2.24 -2.89
CA GLY A 210 5.79 2.51 -1.76
C GLY A 210 6.40 1.25 -1.16
N GLU A 211 5.78 0.11 -1.36
CA GLU A 211 6.18 -1.14 -0.73
C GLU A 211 7.58 -1.59 -1.18
N PHE A 212 8.41 -1.98 -0.24
CA PHE A 212 9.80 -2.42 -0.44
C PHE A 212 10.76 -1.38 -1.06
N VAL A 213 10.33 -0.13 -1.19
CA VAL A 213 11.22 0.96 -1.59
C VAL A 213 12.22 1.30 -0.48
N ASP A 214 11.75 1.24 0.76
CA ASP A 214 12.53 1.55 1.96
C ASP A 214 12.70 0.31 2.86
N LYS A 215 13.42 0.49 3.96
CA LYS A 215 13.70 -0.57 4.96
C LYS A 215 12.49 -0.94 5.80
N VAL A 216 11.55 -0.04 5.96
CA VAL A 216 10.34 -0.21 6.78
C VAL A 216 9.11 0.26 6.00
N GLU A 217 7.93 -0.15 6.47
CA GLU A 217 6.65 0.29 5.92
C GLU A 217 6.00 1.34 6.84
N PRO A 218 5.03 2.13 6.35
CA PRO A 218 4.37 3.18 7.12
C PRO A 218 3.77 2.74 8.46
N LEU A 219 3.39 1.48 8.61
CA LEU A 219 2.88 0.94 9.89
C LEU A 219 3.90 1.03 11.01
N ALA A 220 5.19 0.82 10.72
CA ALA A 220 6.27 0.95 11.69
C ALA A 220 6.46 2.40 12.17
N LEU A 221 5.92 3.38 11.47
CA LEU A 221 5.98 4.81 11.78
C LEU A 221 4.73 5.32 12.51
N GLY A 222 3.75 4.44 12.79
CA GLY A 222 2.56 4.77 13.55
C GLY A 222 1.29 5.00 12.71
N ALA A 223 1.28 4.64 11.43
CA ALA A 223 0.04 4.50 10.66
C ALA A 223 -0.82 3.38 11.24
N ASP A 224 -2.15 3.52 11.18
CA ASP A 224 -3.07 2.52 11.70
C ASP A 224 -3.39 1.43 10.67
N VAL A 225 -3.41 1.80 9.41
CA VAL A 225 -3.72 0.90 8.31
C VAL A 225 -3.07 1.38 7.02
N MET A 226 -2.64 0.47 6.19
CA MET A 226 -2.20 0.75 4.84
C MET A 226 -2.90 -0.15 3.82
N VAL A 227 -3.06 0.38 2.63
CA VAL A 227 -3.74 -0.26 1.50
C VAL A 227 -2.84 -0.23 0.28
N GLY A 228 -2.83 -1.31 -0.49
CA GLY A 228 -2.10 -1.34 -1.75
C GLY A 228 -2.59 -2.45 -2.68
N SER A 229 -2.06 -2.46 -3.88
CA SER A 229 -2.47 -3.36 -4.96
C SER A 229 -1.43 -4.43 -5.23
N LEU A 230 -1.87 -5.68 -5.42
CA LEU A 230 -0.99 -6.79 -5.78
C LEU A 230 -0.56 -6.78 -7.25
N ILE A 231 -1.20 -6.02 -8.11
CA ILE A 231 -0.70 -5.83 -9.48
C ILE A 231 0.48 -4.83 -9.55
N LYS A 232 0.90 -4.31 -8.39
CA LYS A 232 2.03 -3.39 -8.22
C LYS A 232 3.16 -4.09 -7.46
N ASN A 233 3.84 -3.37 -6.57
CA ASN A 233 5.06 -3.80 -5.92
C ASN A 233 4.98 -5.21 -5.30
N LEU A 234 4.05 -5.45 -4.37
CA LEU A 234 4.02 -6.72 -3.62
C LEU A 234 3.64 -7.95 -4.46
N GLY A 235 3.03 -7.74 -5.61
CA GLY A 235 2.74 -8.84 -6.52
C GLY A 235 3.91 -9.24 -7.41
N GLY A 236 5.04 -8.51 -7.35
CA GLY A 236 6.29 -8.86 -8.05
C GLY A 236 6.15 -9.04 -9.56
N GLY A 237 5.18 -8.38 -10.20
CA GLY A 237 4.86 -8.55 -11.62
C GLY A 237 4.23 -9.90 -11.98
N ILE A 238 3.85 -10.73 -10.97
CA ILE A 238 3.35 -12.10 -11.16
C ILE A 238 1.88 -12.21 -10.74
N ALA A 239 1.47 -11.55 -9.65
CA ALA A 239 0.08 -11.60 -9.22
C ALA A 239 -0.85 -10.98 -10.27
N PRO A 240 -1.87 -11.71 -10.76
CA PRO A 240 -2.71 -11.25 -11.88
C PRO A 240 -3.74 -10.21 -11.45
N ASN A 241 -4.11 -10.17 -10.19
CA ASN A 241 -5.10 -9.29 -9.58
C ASN A 241 -4.95 -9.29 -8.06
N GLY A 242 -5.83 -8.57 -7.40
CA GLY A 242 -5.91 -8.54 -5.95
C GLY A 242 -5.29 -7.29 -5.33
N ALA A 243 -5.49 -7.19 -4.04
CA ALA A 243 -4.98 -6.11 -3.21
C ALA A 243 -4.84 -6.58 -1.76
N TYR A 244 -4.29 -5.70 -0.93
CA TYR A 244 -4.19 -5.93 0.50
C TYR A 244 -4.66 -4.72 1.30
N ILE A 245 -5.17 -5.00 2.50
CA ILE A 245 -5.40 -4.04 3.58
C ILE A 245 -4.70 -4.61 4.80
N ALA A 246 -3.73 -3.89 5.35
CA ALA A 246 -2.91 -4.37 6.46
C ALA A 246 -2.79 -3.29 7.55
N GLY A 247 -2.82 -3.67 8.82
CA GLY A 247 -2.73 -2.72 9.92
C GLY A 247 -3.29 -3.26 11.22
N LYS A 248 -3.96 -2.41 11.99
CA LYS A 248 -4.63 -2.79 13.24
C LYS A 248 -5.69 -3.85 12.98
N LYS A 249 -5.71 -4.88 13.83
CA LYS A 249 -6.61 -6.02 13.71
C LYS A 249 -8.08 -5.63 13.63
N GLU A 250 -8.50 -4.67 14.43
CA GLU A 250 -9.87 -4.15 14.42
C GLU A 250 -10.26 -3.50 13.07
N LEU A 251 -9.35 -2.78 12.42
CA LEU A 251 -9.60 -2.16 11.12
C LEU A 251 -9.63 -3.20 10.02
N VAL A 252 -8.71 -4.16 10.05
CA VAL A 252 -8.69 -5.27 9.08
C VAL A 252 -9.97 -6.09 9.17
N LYS A 253 -10.49 -6.34 10.40
CA LYS A 253 -11.78 -7.00 10.59
C LYS A 253 -12.93 -6.23 9.94
N LEU A 254 -13.02 -4.92 10.16
CA LEU A 254 -14.07 -4.09 9.54
C LEU A 254 -13.98 -4.12 8.01
N ALA A 255 -12.76 -4.05 7.46
CA ALA A 255 -12.54 -4.15 6.02
C ALA A 255 -12.96 -5.52 5.46
N ALA A 256 -12.65 -6.60 6.17
CA ALA A 256 -13.06 -7.94 5.78
C ALA A 256 -14.59 -8.11 5.80
N GLU A 257 -15.27 -7.60 6.81
CA GLU A 257 -16.73 -7.59 6.89
C GLU A 257 -17.38 -6.72 5.80
N ARG A 258 -16.69 -5.68 5.36
CA ARG A 258 -17.16 -4.84 4.24
C ARG A 258 -16.93 -5.50 2.88
N LEU A 259 -15.83 -6.23 2.71
CA LEU A 259 -15.54 -6.95 1.48
C LEU A 259 -16.47 -8.16 1.27
N THR A 260 -16.79 -8.84 2.34
CA THR A 260 -17.65 -10.05 2.35
C THR A 260 -19.04 -9.71 2.88
N ALA A 261 -19.27 -10.00 4.15
CA ALA A 261 -20.46 -9.60 4.88
C ALA A 261 -20.18 -9.59 6.40
N PRO A 262 -20.91 -8.78 7.18
CA PRO A 262 -20.87 -8.86 8.64
C PRO A 262 -21.13 -10.29 9.11
N GLY A 263 -20.26 -10.80 9.99
CA GLY A 263 -20.31 -12.17 10.50
C GLY A 263 -19.55 -13.21 9.66
N LEU A 264 -19.26 -12.95 8.39
CA LEU A 264 -18.36 -13.78 7.58
C LEU A 264 -16.89 -13.31 7.71
N GLY A 265 -16.66 -12.02 7.56
CA GLY A 265 -15.35 -11.43 7.69
C GLY A 265 -14.31 -12.05 6.75
N LYS A 266 -13.13 -12.36 7.28
CA LYS A 266 -12.03 -12.97 6.52
C LYS A 266 -11.98 -14.50 6.57
N GLU A 267 -12.89 -15.13 7.31
CA GLU A 267 -12.89 -16.57 7.58
C GLU A 267 -13.30 -17.42 6.36
N VAL A 268 -13.91 -16.79 5.34
CA VAL A 268 -14.44 -17.48 4.15
C VAL A 268 -14.04 -16.73 2.88
N GLY A 269 -14.21 -17.39 1.76
CA GLY A 269 -14.06 -16.84 0.42
C GLY A 269 -13.10 -17.66 -0.46
N PRO A 270 -13.49 -17.94 -1.72
CA PRO A 270 -12.69 -18.77 -2.61
C PRO A 270 -11.36 -18.10 -2.94
N THR A 271 -10.28 -18.88 -3.01
CA THR A 271 -8.94 -18.38 -3.39
C THR A 271 -8.79 -18.18 -4.89
N MET A 272 -9.66 -18.77 -5.69
CA MET A 272 -9.68 -18.69 -7.16
C MET A 272 -8.35 -19.14 -7.81
N GLY A 273 -7.59 -20.01 -7.12
CA GLY A 273 -6.34 -20.56 -7.63
C GLY A 273 -5.16 -19.59 -7.70
N ILE A 274 -5.23 -18.41 -7.05
CA ILE A 274 -4.19 -17.38 -7.15
C ILE A 274 -3.13 -17.44 -6.05
N ASN A 275 -3.24 -18.32 -5.06
CA ASN A 275 -2.31 -18.41 -3.93
C ASN A 275 -0.86 -18.50 -4.40
N LYS A 276 -0.59 -19.36 -5.39
CA LYS A 276 0.74 -19.52 -5.98
C LYS A 276 1.30 -18.18 -6.47
N TYR A 277 0.52 -17.43 -7.20
CA TYR A 277 0.97 -16.16 -7.79
C TYR A 277 1.20 -15.09 -6.74
N ILE A 278 0.39 -15.07 -5.67
CA ILE A 278 0.58 -14.14 -4.55
C ILE A 278 1.87 -14.47 -3.80
N LEU A 279 2.09 -15.73 -3.43
CA LEU A 279 3.30 -16.15 -2.70
C LEU A 279 4.55 -15.96 -3.54
N GLN A 280 4.54 -16.40 -4.80
CA GLN A 280 5.67 -16.26 -5.71
C GLN A 280 5.94 -14.78 -6.01
N GLY A 281 4.89 -13.99 -6.21
CA GLY A 281 4.97 -12.55 -6.43
C GLY A 281 5.62 -11.85 -5.25
N LEU A 282 5.18 -12.12 -4.02
CA LEU A 282 5.76 -11.55 -2.81
C LEU A 282 7.24 -11.92 -2.65
N PHE A 283 7.60 -13.18 -2.95
CA PHE A 283 9.00 -13.63 -2.90
C PHE A 283 9.89 -12.87 -3.88
N MET A 284 9.40 -12.60 -5.08
CA MET A 284 10.12 -11.87 -6.12
C MET A 284 10.08 -10.34 -5.94
N ALA A 285 9.11 -9.83 -5.22
CA ALA A 285 8.80 -8.40 -5.13
C ALA A 285 10.00 -7.51 -4.77
N PRO A 286 10.86 -7.83 -3.77
CA PRO A 286 12.01 -6.98 -3.46
C PRO A 286 12.93 -6.76 -4.65
N SER A 287 13.25 -7.82 -5.40
CA SER A 287 14.11 -7.74 -6.59
C SER A 287 13.45 -6.99 -7.74
N VAL A 288 12.17 -7.19 -7.96
CA VAL A 288 11.40 -6.49 -9.00
C VAL A 288 11.31 -5.00 -8.70
N VAL A 289 11.06 -4.64 -7.44
CA VAL A 289 11.02 -3.23 -7.00
C VAL A 289 12.38 -2.57 -7.17
N ALA A 290 13.46 -3.22 -6.73
CA ALA A 290 14.82 -2.70 -6.89
C ALA A 290 15.19 -2.46 -8.38
N SER A 291 14.88 -3.42 -9.25
CA SER A 291 15.10 -3.29 -10.69
C SER A 291 14.30 -2.13 -11.29
N SER A 292 13.03 -2.00 -10.90
CA SER A 292 12.16 -0.92 -11.37
C SER A 292 12.66 0.45 -10.92
N LEU A 293 13.11 0.59 -9.67
CA LEU A 293 13.68 1.83 -9.17
C LEU A 293 14.97 2.20 -9.90
N LYS A 294 15.89 1.25 -10.09
CA LYS A 294 17.14 1.49 -10.83
C LYS A 294 16.84 1.94 -12.27
N THR A 295 15.88 1.28 -12.93
CA THR A 295 15.48 1.66 -14.29
C THR A 295 14.88 3.07 -14.35
N ALA A 296 14.06 3.44 -13.36
CA ALA A 296 13.42 4.75 -13.32
C ALA A 296 14.39 5.89 -13.00
N ILE A 297 15.46 5.60 -12.25
CA ILE A 297 16.49 6.59 -11.87
C ILE A 297 17.51 6.79 -13.01
N PHE A 298 17.82 5.70 -13.74
CA PHE A 298 18.69 5.73 -14.92
C PHE A 298 18.07 6.56 -16.05
#